data_46d25a74c7aae5850091b20037783d00
#
_entry.id   46d25a74c7aae5850091b20037783d00
#
_cell.length_a   1.000
_cell.length_b   1.000
_cell.length_c   1.000
_cell.angle_alpha   90.00
_cell.angle_beta   90.00
_cell.angle_gamma   90.00
#
_symmetry.space_group_name_H-M   'P 1'
#
loop_
_entity.id
_entity.type
_entity.pdbx_description
1 polymer ?
#
loop_
_entity_poly.entity_id
_entity_poly.type
_entity_poly.pdbx_seq_one_letter_code
_entity_poly.pdbx_strand_id
1 'polypeptide(L)'
;MQEIRTEHLTVGYDKTPLIGDVNLSVRPGEILTLIGPNGSGKSTILKTITKQLKKLDGTVFLGEASMDELKDSQISRRLSMVMTERLRTELMSGREVVASGRYPYTGRFGILSKEDWAKVDEAIALVHAGEVQDQDFMKISDGQRQRLMLARAICQDTKILILDEPTSYLDMGFKMDILTNIRMLA
;
A
#
# COMPACT_ATOMS: atom_id res chain seq x y z
N MET A 1 17.26 -12.12 -6.48
CA MET A 1 17.23 -11.57 -5.11
C MET A 1 15.76 -11.42 -4.75
N GLN A 2 15.35 -11.73 -3.53
CA GLN A 2 13.95 -11.58 -3.08
C GLN A 2 13.75 -10.14 -2.59
N GLU A 3 12.64 -9.48 -2.98
CA GLU A 3 12.36 -8.10 -2.52
C GLU A 3 11.68 -8.10 -1.13
N ILE A 4 10.85 -9.10 -0.85
CA ILE A 4 10.24 -9.31 0.47
C ILE A 4 10.20 -10.80 0.80
N ARG A 5 10.43 -11.14 2.06
CA ARG A 5 10.45 -12.50 2.54
C ARG A 5 10.05 -12.57 4.00
N THR A 6 9.32 -13.62 4.40
CA THR A 6 9.05 -13.92 5.82
C THR A 6 9.62 -15.28 6.19
N GLU A 7 10.11 -15.40 7.42
CA GLU A 7 10.61 -16.64 7.99
C GLU A 7 9.93 -16.90 9.33
N HIS A 8 9.21 -18.02 9.41
CA HIS A 8 8.49 -18.48 10.60
C HIS A 8 7.58 -17.40 11.24
N LEU A 9 7.03 -16.50 10.39
CA LEU A 9 6.27 -15.37 10.87
C LEU A 9 4.99 -15.83 11.57
N THR A 10 4.80 -15.39 12.82
CA THR A 10 3.57 -15.58 13.59
C THR A 10 2.87 -14.25 13.78
N VAL A 11 1.60 -14.20 13.35
CA VAL A 11 0.75 -13.02 13.38
C VAL A 11 -0.46 -13.22 14.28
N GLY A 12 -0.94 -12.16 14.92
CA GLY A 12 -2.09 -12.22 15.81
C GLY A 12 -2.29 -10.91 16.57
N TYR A 13 -3.17 -10.92 17.57
CA TYR A 13 -3.54 -9.76 18.37
C TYR A 13 -3.33 -10.06 19.86
N ASP A 14 -2.93 -9.06 20.65
CA ASP A 14 -2.82 -9.15 22.09
C ASP A 14 -2.08 -10.40 22.60
N LYS A 15 -0.97 -10.76 21.92
CA LYS A 15 -0.16 -11.97 22.17
C LYS A 15 -0.87 -13.29 21.86
N THR A 16 -2.07 -13.27 21.28
CA THR A 16 -2.78 -14.48 20.84
C THR A 16 -2.47 -14.74 19.36
N PRO A 17 -1.79 -15.86 19.03
CA PRO A 17 -1.52 -16.23 17.65
C PRO A 17 -2.82 -16.50 16.88
N LEU A 18 -2.93 -15.93 15.68
CA LEU A 18 -3.98 -16.22 14.72
C LEU A 18 -3.46 -17.19 13.64
N ILE A 19 -2.27 -16.91 13.11
CA ILE A 19 -1.60 -17.75 12.12
C ILE A 19 -0.12 -17.81 12.50
N GLY A 20 0.44 -19.01 12.51
CA GLY A 20 1.86 -19.26 12.75
C GLY A 20 2.55 -19.82 11.53
N ASP A 21 3.88 -19.76 11.56
CA ASP A 21 4.78 -20.35 10.56
C ASP A 21 4.53 -19.88 9.12
N VAL A 22 4.25 -18.58 8.95
CA VAL A 22 4.05 -17.99 7.62
C VAL A 22 5.40 -17.77 6.95
N ASN A 23 5.67 -18.55 5.90
CA ASN A 23 6.86 -18.48 5.09
C ASN A 23 6.46 -18.11 3.65
N LEU A 24 6.71 -16.87 3.25
CA LEU A 24 6.46 -16.40 1.88
C LEU A 24 7.63 -15.58 1.37
N SER A 25 7.73 -15.51 0.06
CA SER A 25 8.72 -14.67 -0.60
C SER A 25 8.19 -14.16 -1.93
N VAL A 26 8.58 -12.95 -2.29
CA VAL A 26 8.21 -12.29 -3.55
C VAL A 26 9.48 -11.75 -4.19
N ARG A 27 9.63 -11.98 -5.50
CA ARG A 27 10.75 -11.49 -6.32
C ARG A 27 10.32 -10.26 -7.12
N PRO A 28 11.26 -9.47 -7.64
CA PRO A 28 10.93 -8.43 -8.61
C PRO A 28 10.15 -8.97 -9.80
N GLY A 29 9.09 -8.30 -10.21
CA GLY A 29 8.22 -8.73 -11.29
C GLY A 29 7.22 -9.85 -10.93
N GLU A 30 7.12 -10.21 -9.65
CA GLU A 30 6.23 -11.28 -9.18
C GLU A 30 5.02 -10.71 -8.45
N ILE A 31 3.84 -11.28 -8.73
CA ILE A 31 2.60 -10.98 -8.02
C ILE A 31 2.24 -12.18 -7.15
N LEU A 32 2.25 -11.98 -5.83
CA LEU A 32 1.77 -12.96 -4.86
C LEU A 32 0.36 -12.62 -4.41
N THR A 33 -0.57 -13.55 -4.53
CA THR A 33 -1.96 -13.37 -4.11
C THR A 33 -2.29 -14.25 -2.93
N LEU A 34 -2.78 -13.65 -1.84
CA LEU A 34 -3.31 -14.36 -0.68
C LEU A 34 -4.80 -14.63 -0.88
N ILE A 35 -5.19 -15.91 -0.94
CA ILE A 35 -6.57 -16.35 -1.15
C ILE A 35 -7.08 -17.06 0.10
N GLY A 36 -8.32 -16.81 0.47
CA GLY A 36 -8.98 -17.45 1.61
C GLY A 36 -10.26 -16.73 2.01
N PRO A 37 -11.10 -17.34 2.86
CA PRO A 37 -12.35 -16.75 3.32
C PRO A 37 -12.12 -15.46 4.13
N ASN A 38 -13.19 -14.67 4.32
CA ASN A 38 -13.13 -13.49 5.19
C ASN A 38 -12.84 -13.94 6.62
N GLY A 39 -12.01 -13.17 7.32
CA GLY A 39 -11.57 -13.52 8.69
C GLY A 39 -10.45 -14.56 8.78
N SER A 40 -9.92 -15.09 7.65
CA SER A 40 -8.81 -16.05 7.67
C SER A 40 -7.45 -15.45 8.02
N GLY A 41 -7.36 -14.14 8.31
CA GLY A 41 -6.12 -13.49 8.74
C GLY A 41 -5.27 -12.90 7.60
N LYS A 42 -5.76 -12.84 6.35
CA LYS A 42 -5.02 -12.23 5.22
C LYS A 42 -4.55 -10.80 5.53
N SER A 43 -5.48 -9.93 5.92
CA SER A 43 -5.16 -8.54 6.29
C SER A 43 -4.26 -8.46 7.53
N THR A 44 -4.35 -9.43 8.45
CA THR A 44 -3.46 -9.52 9.63
C THR A 44 -2.03 -9.80 9.20
N ILE A 45 -1.83 -10.72 8.24
CA ILE A 45 -0.50 -10.98 7.65
C ILE A 45 0.03 -9.70 6.98
N LEU A 46 -0.77 -9.05 6.11
CA LEU A 46 -0.34 -7.85 5.39
C LEU A 46 0.00 -6.69 6.35
N LYS A 47 -0.83 -6.45 7.38
CA LYS A 47 -0.56 -5.45 8.41
C LYS A 47 0.70 -5.76 9.22
N THR A 48 0.97 -7.02 9.49
CA THR A 48 2.19 -7.43 10.22
C THR A 48 3.43 -7.24 9.34
N ILE A 49 3.36 -7.65 8.07
CA ILE A 49 4.45 -7.45 7.11
C ILE A 49 4.79 -5.95 6.94
N THR A 50 3.81 -5.07 7.05
CA THR A 50 3.99 -3.61 6.93
C THR A 50 4.31 -2.88 8.25
N LYS A 51 4.55 -3.61 9.33
CA LYS A 51 4.77 -3.07 10.70
C LYS A 51 3.60 -2.28 11.29
N GLN A 52 2.42 -2.31 10.69
CA GLN A 52 1.22 -1.69 11.26
C GLN A 52 0.66 -2.52 12.43
N LEU A 53 0.91 -3.82 12.40
CA LEU A 53 0.65 -4.73 13.49
C LEU A 53 1.97 -5.38 13.93
N LYS A 54 2.19 -5.43 15.24
CA LYS A 54 3.39 -6.07 15.80
C LYS A 54 3.33 -7.58 15.55
N LYS A 55 4.39 -8.14 14.99
CA LYS A 55 4.56 -9.59 14.88
C LYS A 55 4.65 -10.23 16.27
N LEU A 56 4.22 -11.46 16.40
CA LEU A 56 4.36 -12.25 17.64
C LEU A 56 5.67 -13.03 17.64
N ASP A 57 6.08 -13.56 16.48
CA ASP A 57 7.34 -14.29 16.29
C ASP A 57 7.78 -14.25 14.83
N GLY A 58 8.98 -14.74 14.54
CA GLY A 58 9.55 -14.83 13.19
C GLY A 58 10.16 -13.53 12.71
N THR A 59 10.51 -13.45 11.43
CA THR A 59 11.20 -12.30 10.84
C THR A 59 10.61 -11.95 9.49
N VAL A 60 10.52 -10.63 9.21
CA VAL A 60 10.21 -10.07 7.89
C VAL A 60 11.46 -9.39 7.35
N PHE A 61 11.83 -9.68 6.12
CA PHE A 61 12.97 -9.10 5.43
C PHE A 61 12.52 -8.24 4.25
N LEU A 62 13.16 -7.09 4.06
CA LEU A 62 13.11 -6.27 2.86
C LEU A 62 14.47 -6.33 2.15
N GLY A 63 14.55 -7.07 1.05
CA GLY A 63 15.81 -7.48 0.48
C GLY A 63 16.55 -8.40 1.46
N GLU A 64 17.76 -8.02 1.85
CA GLU A 64 18.57 -8.79 2.80
C GLU A 64 18.46 -8.30 4.26
N ALA A 65 17.89 -7.12 4.47
CA ALA A 65 17.79 -6.51 5.79
C ALA A 65 16.52 -6.95 6.52
N SER A 66 16.65 -7.31 7.81
CA SER A 66 15.49 -7.48 8.68
C SER A 66 14.75 -6.15 8.86
N MET A 67 13.43 -6.19 8.77
CA MET A 67 12.62 -4.99 9.01
C MET A 67 12.78 -4.42 10.42
N ASP A 68 13.18 -5.23 11.39
CA ASP A 68 13.42 -4.77 12.76
C ASP A 68 14.63 -3.84 12.85
N GLU A 69 15.59 -3.97 11.93
CA GLU A 69 16.80 -3.16 11.84
C GLU A 69 16.60 -1.87 11.04
N LEU A 70 15.51 -1.79 10.27
CA LEU A 70 15.23 -0.66 9.40
C LEU A 70 14.43 0.42 10.13
N LYS A 71 14.80 1.69 9.85
CA LYS A 71 14.00 2.86 10.27
C LYS A 71 12.73 2.95 9.41
N ASP A 72 11.67 3.52 9.95
CA ASP A 72 10.40 3.69 9.23
C ASP A 72 10.55 4.48 7.93
N SER A 73 11.46 5.47 7.89
CA SER A 73 11.79 6.22 6.67
C SER A 73 12.49 5.37 5.59
N GLN A 74 13.18 4.30 5.96
CA GLN A 74 13.79 3.37 5.01
C GLN A 74 12.76 2.36 4.50
N ILE A 75 11.83 1.93 5.35
CA ILE A 75 10.73 1.05 5.00
C ILE A 75 9.78 1.76 4.04
N SER A 76 9.35 2.99 4.37
CA SER A 76 8.41 3.77 3.56
C SER A 76 8.93 4.16 2.16
N ARG A 77 10.24 4.09 1.93
CA ARG A 77 10.84 4.25 0.59
C ARG A 77 10.95 2.95 -0.20
N ARG A 78 10.65 1.82 0.39
CA ARG A 78 10.75 0.49 -0.24
C ARG A 78 9.40 -0.19 -0.40
N LEU A 79 8.44 0.14 0.45
CA LEU A 79 7.16 -0.51 0.55
C LEU A 79 6.05 0.53 0.66
N SER A 80 5.02 0.39 -0.17
CA SER A 80 3.75 1.12 -0.07
C SER A 80 2.58 0.16 0.12
N MET A 81 1.47 0.65 0.69
CA MET A 81 0.30 -0.16 0.96
C MET A 81 -1.00 0.60 0.72
N VAL A 82 -1.95 -0.09 0.09
CA VAL A 82 -3.37 0.28 0.09
C VAL A 82 -4.11 -0.61 1.07
N MET A 83 -4.80 0.01 2.03
CA MET A 83 -5.61 -0.67 3.03
C MET A 83 -7.09 -0.52 2.75
N THR A 84 -7.87 -1.48 3.23
CA THR A 84 -9.34 -1.42 3.20
C THR A 84 -9.90 -0.36 4.17
N GLU A 85 -9.10 0.07 5.15
CA GLU A 85 -9.53 1.05 6.14
C GLU A 85 -9.73 2.43 5.51
N ARG A 86 -10.85 3.08 5.86
CA ARG A 86 -11.19 4.41 5.35
C ARG A 86 -10.28 5.46 5.97
N LEU A 87 -9.47 6.10 5.12
CA LEU A 87 -8.76 7.30 5.50
C LEU A 87 -9.79 8.43 5.76
N ARG A 88 -9.75 9.01 6.94
CA ARG A 88 -10.53 10.21 7.28
C ARG A 88 -9.58 11.40 7.26
N THR A 89 -9.79 12.28 6.31
CA THR A 89 -9.04 13.53 6.18
C THR A 89 -10.02 14.68 6.23
N GLU A 90 -9.70 15.73 6.97
CA GLU A 90 -10.50 16.94 6.95
C GLU A 90 -9.88 17.92 5.94
N LEU A 91 -10.72 18.49 5.06
CA LEU A 91 -10.37 19.57 4.14
C LEU A 91 -9.25 19.26 3.13
N MET A 92 -8.97 18.01 2.81
CA MET A 92 -8.01 17.65 1.77
C MET A 92 -8.71 17.34 0.44
N SER A 93 -8.18 17.87 -0.65
CA SER A 93 -8.54 17.45 -2.00
C SER A 93 -7.99 16.04 -2.31
N GLY A 94 -8.57 15.39 -3.33
CA GLY A 94 -8.06 14.11 -3.81
C GLY A 94 -6.58 14.18 -4.18
N ARG A 95 -6.15 15.26 -4.83
CA ARG A 95 -4.76 15.48 -5.24
C ARG A 95 -3.81 15.61 -4.04
N GLU A 96 -4.22 16.30 -2.98
CA GLU A 96 -3.43 16.41 -1.74
C GLU A 96 -3.30 15.07 -1.02
N VAL A 97 -4.36 14.25 -1.03
CA VAL A 97 -4.29 12.88 -0.50
C VAL A 97 -3.27 12.06 -1.28
N VAL A 98 -3.27 12.09 -2.62
CA VAL A 98 -2.27 11.39 -3.43
C VAL A 98 -0.88 11.93 -3.16
N ALA A 99 -0.71 13.27 -3.07
CA ALA A 99 0.55 13.93 -2.79
C ALA A 99 1.18 13.50 -1.45
N SER A 100 0.36 13.11 -0.45
CA SER A 100 0.86 12.57 0.82
C SER A 100 1.69 11.29 0.64
N GLY A 101 1.55 10.56 -0.48
CA GLY A 101 2.39 9.44 -0.85
C GLY A 101 3.86 9.81 -1.06
N ARG A 102 4.15 11.09 -1.35
CA ARG A 102 5.51 11.60 -1.54
C ARG A 102 6.22 12.01 -0.25
N TYR A 103 5.54 12.06 0.90
CA TYR A 103 6.15 12.47 2.17
C TYR A 103 7.44 11.73 2.56
N PRO A 104 7.63 10.44 2.27
CA PRO A 104 8.91 9.77 2.56
C PRO A 104 10.12 10.39 1.83
N TYR A 105 9.90 11.17 0.79
CA TYR A 105 10.94 11.81 -0.03
C TYR A 105 11.13 13.29 0.28
N THR A 106 10.20 13.90 1.02
CA THR A 106 10.29 15.30 1.41
C THR A 106 11.29 15.51 2.54
N GLY A 107 11.85 16.72 2.62
CA GLY A 107 12.66 17.13 3.74
C GLY A 107 11.82 17.47 4.99
N ARG A 108 12.48 18.09 5.98
CA ARG A 108 11.87 18.44 7.29
C ARG A 108 10.62 19.30 7.20
N PHE A 109 10.47 20.07 6.14
CA PHE A 109 9.31 20.97 5.94
C PHE A 109 8.17 20.34 5.13
N GLY A 110 8.29 19.12 4.66
CA GLY A 110 7.24 18.44 3.91
C GLY A 110 6.94 19.06 2.52
N ILE A 111 7.85 19.88 1.99
CA ILE A 111 7.67 20.57 0.71
C ILE A 111 7.96 19.60 -0.43
N LEU A 112 6.99 19.45 -1.34
CA LEU A 112 7.13 18.63 -2.55
C LEU A 112 7.87 19.41 -3.65
N SER A 113 8.77 18.72 -4.35
CA SER A 113 9.46 19.22 -5.53
C SER A 113 8.55 19.19 -6.77
N LYS A 114 9.02 19.77 -7.88
CA LYS A 114 8.31 19.66 -9.17
C LYS A 114 8.22 18.21 -9.65
N GLU A 115 9.27 17.42 -9.41
CA GLU A 115 9.29 15.99 -9.73
C GLU A 115 8.26 15.21 -8.89
N ASP A 116 8.11 15.55 -7.62
CA ASP A 116 7.08 14.93 -6.77
C ASP A 116 5.68 15.21 -7.30
N TRP A 117 5.38 16.45 -7.69
CA TRP A 117 4.10 16.81 -8.28
C TRP A 117 3.85 16.12 -9.62
N ALA A 118 4.87 15.95 -10.46
CA ALA A 118 4.75 15.17 -11.70
C ALA A 118 4.35 13.72 -11.42
N LYS A 119 4.97 13.07 -10.43
CA LYS A 119 4.57 11.71 -10.01
C LYS A 119 3.16 11.63 -9.44
N VAL A 120 2.68 12.67 -8.76
CA VAL A 120 1.28 12.79 -8.31
C VAL A 120 0.33 12.78 -9.50
N ASP A 121 0.61 13.62 -10.50
CA ASP A 121 -0.24 13.76 -11.68
C ASP A 121 -0.22 12.49 -12.54
N GLU A 122 0.94 11.85 -12.72
CA GLU A 122 1.08 10.55 -13.39
C GLU A 122 0.26 9.44 -12.68
N ALA A 123 0.35 9.37 -11.35
CA ALA A 123 -0.38 8.36 -10.59
C ALA A 123 -1.92 8.57 -10.66
N ILE A 124 -2.39 9.82 -10.62
CA ILE A 124 -3.81 10.15 -10.76
C ILE A 124 -4.31 9.77 -12.17
N ALA A 125 -3.52 10.07 -13.20
CA ALA A 125 -3.85 9.72 -14.58
C ALA A 125 -3.94 8.19 -14.77
N LEU A 126 -3.00 7.43 -14.20
CA LEU A 126 -2.96 5.97 -14.30
C LEU A 126 -4.21 5.29 -13.73
N VAL A 127 -4.81 5.85 -12.69
CA VAL A 127 -6.03 5.30 -12.08
C VAL A 127 -7.32 5.97 -12.58
N HIS A 128 -7.22 6.81 -13.62
CA HIS A 128 -8.36 7.54 -14.20
C HIS A 128 -9.18 8.30 -13.16
N ALA A 129 -8.51 9.06 -12.28
CA ALA A 129 -9.16 9.83 -11.21
C ALA A 129 -9.04 11.36 -11.39
N GLY A 130 -8.67 11.84 -12.57
CA GLY A 130 -8.47 13.28 -12.85
C GLY A 130 -9.73 14.12 -12.63
N GLU A 131 -10.93 13.57 -12.86
CA GLU A 131 -12.22 14.26 -12.70
C GLU A 131 -12.55 14.62 -11.24
N VAL A 132 -11.92 13.99 -10.27
CA VAL A 132 -12.18 14.18 -8.83
C VAL A 132 -10.97 14.69 -8.04
N GLN A 133 -9.83 14.93 -8.70
CA GLN A 133 -8.59 15.28 -8.02
C GLN A 133 -8.67 16.55 -7.18
N ASP A 134 -9.45 17.54 -7.62
CA ASP A 134 -9.60 18.83 -6.95
C ASP A 134 -10.83 18.88 -6.02
N GLN A 135 -11.59 17.79 -5.93
CA GLN A 135 -12.74 17.69 -5.04
C GLN A 135 -12.30 17.29 -3.62
N ASP A 136 -13.12 17.68 -2.64
CA ASP A 136 -12.96 17.24 -1.25
C ASP A 136 -13.00 15.71 -1.18
N PHE A 137 -11.91 15.09 -0.71
CA PHE A 137 -11.77 13.63 -0.63
C PHE A 137 -12.90 12.96 0.15
N MET A 138 -13.49 13.64 1.13
CA MET A 138 -14.60 13.10 1.92
C MET A 138 -15.95 13.17 1.20
N LYS A 139 -16.08 13.95 0.12
CA LYS A 139 -17.33 14.15 -0.61
C LYS A 139 -17.47 13.33 -1.89
N ILE A 140 -16.41 12.67 -2.34
CA ILE A 140 -16.44 11.79 -3.50
C ILE A 140 -16.93 10.38 -3.15
N SER A 141 -17.28 9.57 -4.15
CA SER A 141 -17.77 8.20 -3.96
C SER A 141 -16.69 7.26 -3.39
N ASP A 142 -17.10 6.13 -2.80
CA ASP A 142 -16.15 5.12 -2.28
C ASP A 142 -15.23 4.56 -3.38
N GLY A 143 -15.75 4.35 -4.59
CA GLY A 143 -14.95 3.91 -5.73
C GLY A 143 -13.91 4.94 -6.16
N GLN A 144 -14.28 6.23 -6.19
CA GLN A 144 -13.36 7.33 -6.48
C GLN A 144 -12.28 7.45 -5.40
N ARG A 145 -12.66 7.35 -4.12
CA ARG A 145 -11.70 7.29 -3.01
C ARG A 145 -10.71 6.14 -3.16
N GLN A 146 -11.20 4.94 -3.50
CA GLN A 146 -10.35 3.77 -3.69
C GLN A 146 -9.32 3.98 -4.81
N ARG A 147 -9.72 4.58 -5.94
CA ARG A 147 -8.80 4.94 -7.02
C ARG A 147 -7.73 5.92 -6.55
N LEU A 148 -8.10 6.98 -5.82
CA LEU A 148 -7.12 7.93 -5.29
C LEU A 148 -6.21 7.31 -4.23
N MET A 149 -6.69 6.38 -3.40
CA MET A 149 -5.84 5.64 -2.46
C MET A 149 -4.84 4.73 -3.17
N LEU A 150 -5.23 4.12 -4.30
CA LEU A 150 -4.30 3.38 -5.15
C LEU A 150 -3.28 4.33 -5.79
N ALA A 151 -3.72 5.48 -6.33
CA ALA A 151 -2.81 6.50 -6.86
C ALA A 151 -1.79 6.96 -5.82
N ARG A 152 -2.22 7.18 -4.56
CA ARG A 152 -1.35 7.53 -3.45
C ARG A 152 -0.24 6.48 -3.23
N ALA A 153 -0.60 5.20 -3.26
CA ALA A 153 0.38 4.12 -3.08
C ALA A 153 1.34 3.99 -4.29
N ILE A 154 0.84 4.16 -5.51
CA ILE A 154 1.66 4.18 -6.74
C ILE A 154 2.59 5.40 -6.75
N CYS A 155 2.08 6.58 -6.41
CA CYS A 155 2.83 7.83 -6.34
C CYS A 155 4.03 7.74 -5.36
N GLN A 156 3.94 6.89 -4.34
CA GLN A 156 5.05 6.65 -3.41
C GLN A 156 6.27 6.03 -4.11
N ASP A 157 6.12 5.41 -5.29
CA ASP A 157 7.22 4.93 -6.15
C ASP A 157 8.15 3.95 -5.43
N THR A 158 7.58 2.91 -4.88
CA THR A 158 8.27 1.88 -4.10
C THR A 158 8.45 0.59 -4.88
N LYS A 159 9.43 -0.21 -4.51
CA LYS A 159 9.69 -1.53 -5.13
C LYS A 159 8.65 -2.59 -4.76
N ILE A 160 7.95 -2.40 -3.66
CA ILE A 160 6.94 -3.34 -3.15
C ILE A 160 5.64 -2.57 -2.96
N LEU A 161 4.58 -3.04 -3.61
CA LEU A 161 3.22 -2.54 -3.44
C LEU A 161 2.35 -3.64 -2.81
N ILE A 162 1.81 -3.37 -1.64
CA ILE A 162 0.91 -4.27 -0.92
C ILE A 162 -0.52 -3.74 -1.07
N LEU A 163 -1.43 -4.63 -1.47
CA LEU A 163 -2.83 -4.28 -1.72
C LEU A 163 -3.74 -5.19 -0.87
N ASP A 164 -4.48 -4.59 0.05
CA ASP A 164 -5.51 -5.28 0.83
C ASP A 164 -6.88 -4.96 0.24
N GLU A 165 -7.49 -5.93 -0.44
CA GLU A 165 -8.77 -5.81 -1.14
C GLU A 165 -8.87 -4.60 -2.10
N PRO A 166 -7.92 -4.40 -3.05
CA PRO A 166 -7.84 -3.16 -3.85
C PRO A 166 -9.05 -2.94 -4.76
N THR A 167 -9.86 -3.98 -4.98
CA THR A 167 -11.03 -3.94 -5.87
C THR A 167 -12.36 -3.79 -5.12
N SER A 168 -12.32 -3.65 -3.79
CA SER A 168 -13.52 -3.40 -2.98
C SER A 168 -14.17 -2.08 -3.39
N TYR A 169 -15.50 -2.04 -3.41
CA TYR A 169 -16.32 -0.86 -3.76
C TYR A 169 -16.22 -0.39 -5.23
N LEU A 170 -15.53 -1.12 -6.11
CA LEU A 170 -15.41 -0.78 -7.52
C LEU A 170 -16.40 -1.58 -8.37
N ASP A 171 -16.90 -0.95 -9.44
CA ASP A 171 -17.62 -1.65 -10.50
C ASP A 171 -16.70 -2.55 -11.33
N MET A 172 -17.29 -3.38 -12.18
CA MET A 172 -16.54 -4.40 -12.93
C MET A 172 -15.51 -3.80 -13.91
N GLY A 173 -15.83 -2.66 -14.53
CA GLY A 173 -14.91 -1.97 -15.45
C GLY A 173 -13.63 -1.54 -14.74
N PHE A 174 -13.78 -0.81 -13.64
CA PHE A 174 -12.62 -0.34 -12.85
C PHE A 174 -11.84 -1.48 -12.20
N LYS A 175 -12.50 -2.60 -11.83
CA LYS A 175 -11.77 -3.79 -11.36
C LYS A 175 -10.80 -4.31 -12.39
N MET A 176 -11.21 -4.39 -13.65
CA MET A 176 -10.36 -4.86 -14.73
C MET A 176 -9.21 -3.88 -15.02
N ASP A 177 -9.48 -2.58 -14.97
CA ASP A 177 -8.46 -1.54 -15.16
C ASP A 177 -7.39 -1.61 -14.08
N ILE A 178 -7.80 -1.74 -12.81
CA ILE A 178 -6.86 -1.88 -11.68
C ILE A 178 -6.01 -3.14 -11.82
N LEU A 179 -6.59 -4.29 -12.16
CA LEU A 179 -5.83 -5.52 -12.35
C LEU A 179 -4.83 -5.41 -13.50
N THR A 180 -5.20 -4.72 -14.57
CA THR A 180 -4.30 -4.41 -15.69
C THR A 180 -3.15 -3.52 -15.24
N ASN A 181 -3.44 -2.45 -14.49
CA ASN A 181 -2.42 -1.54 -13.97
C ASN A 181 -1.47 -2.25 -13.00
N ILE A 182 -1.98 -3.08 -12.09
CA ILE A 182 -1.15 -3.89 -11.18
C ILE A 182 -0.20 -4.79 -11.97
N ARG A 183 -0.69 -5.43 -13.04
CA ARG A 183 0.15 -6.28 -13.90
C ARG A 183 1.23 -5.50 -14.66
N MET A 184 0.95 -4.25 -15.04
CA MET A 184 1.94 -3.38 -15.73
C MET A 184 3.00 -2.85 -14.75
N LEU A 185 2.65 -2.71 -13.46
CA LEU A 185 3.57 -2.23 -12.42
C LEU A 185 4.50 -3.33 -11.89
N ALA A 186 4.14 -4.60 -12.05
CA ALA A 186 4.96 -5.74 -11.66
C ALA A 186 6.02 -6.07 -12.70
#